data_43ce0b796c7844daeba16748b1cdd35e
#
_entry.id   43ce0b796c7844daeba16748b1cdd35e
#
_cell.length_a   1.000
_cell.length_b   1.000
_cell.length_c   1.000
_cell.angle_alpha   90.00
_cell.angle_beta   90.00
_cell.angle_gamma   90.00
#
_symmetry.space_group_name_H-M   'P 1'
#
loop_
_entity.id
_entity.type
_entity.pdbx_description
1 polymer ?
#
loop_
_entity_poly.entity_id
_entity_poly.type
_entity_poly.pdbx_seq_one_letter_code
_entity_poly.pdbx_strand_id
1 'polypeptide(L)'
;GDGSWDVGDHRLQLTFWPFKHRARETVLRRRGTPFWQYLDEAGIGSAFYDLPSNYPPSPSQHGHHCCLAGMGVPDMLGTYGTYQYFAEDGPSRPVDEAGGRRSRLVFENHTARSELIGPRNYHLKQPTDSAIEFLVHRDGNAQAAMIEVQGKRILLRQGQWSSWVRLDFVMAMPEGYD
;
A
#
# COMPACT_ATOMS: atom_id res chain seq x y z
N GLY A 1 -13.31 18.08 -17.33
CA GLY A 1 -11.91 17.69 -17.19
C GLY A 1 -11.83 16.25 -16.78
N ASP A 2 -11.09 15.43 -17.51
CA ASP A 2 -10.89 14.02 -17.18
C ASP A 2 -9.83 13.91 -16.09
N GLY A 3 -10.26 13.72 -14.87
CA GLY A 3 -9.39 13.20 -13.83
C GLY A 3 -9.31 11.68 -14.00
N SER A 4 -8.18 11.14 -14.40
CA SER A 4 -7.96 9.70 -14.45
C SER A 4 -6.92 9.26 -13.43
N TRP A 5 -7.18 8.15 -12.78
CA TRP A 5 -6.21 7.47 -11.93
C TRP A 5 -5.51 6.39 -12.73
N ASP A 6 -4.20 6.49 -12.86
CA ASP A 6 -3.41 5.40 -13.41
C ASP A 6 -2.93 4.49 -12.28
N VAL A 7 -3.39 3.26 -12.31
CA VAL A 7 -3.04 2.23 -11.32
C VAL A 7 -1.54 1.89 -11.37
N GLY A 8 -0.89 2.13 -12.51
CA GLY A 8 0.52 1.82 -12.71
C GLY A 8 1.47 2.78 -11.99
N ASP A 9 1.09 4.01 -11.81
CA ASP A 9 1.97 5.05 -11.26
C ASP A 9 1.33 5.78 -10.05
N HIS A 10 0.12 5.43 -9.65
CA HIS A 10 -0.64 6.06 -8.57
C HIS A 10 -0.70 7.58 -8.62
N ARG A 11 -0.69 8.14 -9.80
CA ARG A 11 -0.75 9.58 -10.00
C ARG A 11 -2.09 10.00 -10.53
N LEU A 12 -2.62 11.05 -9.93
CA LEU A 12 -3.79 11.74 -10.46
C LEU A 12 -3.38 12.47 -11.74
N GLN A 13 -3.98 12.11 -12.86
CA GLN A 13 -3.81 12.83 -14.11
C GLN A 13 -4.85 13.93 -14.20
N LEU A 14 -4.44 15.15 -13.93
CA LEU A 14 -5.26 16.34 -14.13
C LEU A 14 -5.02 16.90 -15.53
N THR A 15 -6.06 17.07 -16.31
CA THR A 15 -5.98 17.53 -17.69
C THR A 15 -6.01 19.03 -17.85
N PHE A 16 -6.28 19.80 -16.78
CA PHE A 16 -6.29 21.24 -16.82
C PHE A 16 -5.04 21.86 -16.18
N TRP A 17 -4.59 22.95 -16.76
CA TRP A 17 -3.47 23.75 -16.27
C TRP A 17 -3.82 24.38 -14.89
N PRO A 18 -2.89 24.47 -13.90
CA PRO A 18 -1.45 24.21 -14.01
C PRO A 18 -1.02 22.78 -13.60
N PHE A 19 -1.94 21.86 -13.40
CA PHE A 19 -1.69 20.57 -12.79
C PHE A 19 -1.60 19.42 -13.80
N LYS A 20 -0.92 19.64 -14.91
CA LYS A 20 -0.61 18.53 -15.84
C LYS A 20 0.45 17.61 -15.25
N HIS A 21 0.05 16.70 -14.41
CA HIS A 21 0.87 15.53 -14.12
C HIS A 21 0.59 14.48 -15.20
N ARG A 22 1.55 14.27 -16.07
CA ARG A 22 1.48 13.17 -17.03
C ARG A 22 1.85 11.90 -16.26
N ALA A 23 0.87 11.07 -15.98
CA ALA A 23 1.12 9.74 -15.46
C ALA A 23 2.04 8.99 -16.42
N ARG A 24 3.01 8.25 -15.88
CA ARG A 24 3.81 7.35 -16.71
C ARG A 24 2.93 6.18 -17.09
N GLU A 25 2.69 6.01 -18.37
CA GLU A 25 1.97 4.85 -18.88
C GLU A 25 2.86 3.61 -18.74
N THR A 26 2.35 2.62 -18.01
CA THR A 26 3.01 1.32 -17.92
C THR A 26 2.45 0.42 -18.99
N VAL A 27 3.29 -0.02 -19.89
CA VAL A 27 2.90 -0.86 -21.03
C VAL A 27 3.41 -2.29 -20.82
N LEU A 28 2.50 -3.26 -20.90
CA LEU A 28 2.85 -4.65 -20.87
C LEU A 28 3.61 -5.03 -22.16
N ARG A 29 4.88 -5.38 -22.01
CA ARG A 29 5.74 -5.74 -23.16
C ARG A 29 5.65 -7.20 -23.59
N ARG A 30 4.94 -8.02 -22.84
CA ARG A 30 4.72 -9.42 -23.22
C ARG A 30 3.96 -9.47 -24.54
N ARG A 31 4.41 -10.36 -25.42
CA ARG A 31 3.77 -10.63 -26.71
C ARG A 31 3.17 -12.04 -26.69
N GLY A 32 2.14 -12.26 -27.53
CA GLY A 32 1.44 -13.54 -27.65
C GLY A 32 0.25 -13.65 -26.67
N THR A 33 -0.59 -14.63 -26.95
CA THR A 33 -1.77 -14.93 -26.14
C THR A 33 -1.37 -15.79 -24.95
N PRO A 34 -1.55 -15.34 -23.73
CA PRO A 34 -1.23 -16.14 -22.56
C PRO A 34 -2.24 -17.28 -22.39
N PHE A 35 -1.83 -18.36 -21.74
CA PHE A 35 -2.67 -19.56 -21.59
C PHE A 35 -3.98 -19.31 -20.84
N TRP A 36 -4.02 -18.35 -19.95
CA TRP A 36 -5.27 -18.00 -19.22
C TRP A 36 -6.32 -17.32 -20.08
N GLN A 37 -5.96 -16.74 -21.23
CA GLN A 37 -6.96 -16.29 -22.19
C GLN A 37 -7.66 -17.48 -22.87
N TYR A 38 -6.93 -18.55 -23.17
CA TYR A 38 -7.54 -19.78 -23.69
C TYR A 38 -8.46 -20.44 -22.65
N LEU A 39 -8.13 -20.37 -21.36
CA LEU A 39 -9.01 -20.84 -20.29
C LEU A 39 -10.26 -19.97 -20.18
N ASP A 40 -10.11 -18.66 -20.30
CA ASP A 40 -11.19 -17.70 -20.27
C ASP A 40 -12.17 -17.93 -21.44
N GLU A 41 -11.64 -18.12 -22.65
CA GLU A 41 -12.42 -18.47 -23.85
C GLU A 41 -13.14 -19.82 -23.72
N ALA A 42 -12.53 -20.78 -23.05
CA ALA A 42 -13.13 -22.09 -22.80
C ALA A 42 -14.12 -22.09 -21.62
N GLY A 43 -14.37 -20.95 -20.97
CA GLY A 43 -15.27 -20.85 -19.82
C GLY A 43 -14.73 -21.49 -18.55
N ILE A 44 -13.42 -21.72 -18.46
CA ILE A 44 -12.77 -22.33 -17.29
C ILE A 44 -12.43 -21.26 -16.27
N GLY A 45 -13.12 -21.29 -15.13
CA GLY A 45 -12.85 -20.38 -14.00
C GLY A 45 -11.44 -20.54 -13.49
N SER A 46 -10.67 -19.44 -13.45
CA SER A 46 -9.26 -19.46 -13.06
C SER A 46 -8.84 -18.22 -12.29
N ALA A 47 -7.86 -18.39 -11.38
CA ALA A 47 -7.28 -17.30 -10.61
C ALA A 47 -5.76 -17.41 -10.63
N PHE A 48 -5.09 -16.30 -10.94
CA PHE A 48 -3.64 -16.24 -11.09
C PHE A 48 -3.08 -15.19 -10.15
N TYR A 49 -2.13 -15.60 -9.35
CA TYR A 49 -1.45 -14.74 -8.41
C TYR A 49 0.05 -14.77 -8.68
N ASP A 50 0.68 -13.63 -8.53
CA ASP A 50 2.15 -13.48 -8.55
C ASP A 50 2.81 -13.95 -9.85
N LEU A 51 2.12 -13.83 -10.98
CA LEU A 51 2.68 -14.18 -12.27
C LEU A 51 3.73 -13.16 -12.71
N PRO A 52 4.95 -13.61 -13.02
CA PRO A 52 5.99 -12.72 -13.52
C PRO A 52 5.61 -12.13 -14.89
N SER A 53 6.10 -10.92 -15.16
CA SER A 53 5.89 -10.23 -16.45
C SER A 53 4.43 -10.09 -16.89
N ASN A 54 3.53 -9.91 -15.93
CA ASN A 54 2.11 -9.73 -16.18
C ASN A 54 1.55 -8.42 -15.61
N TYR A 55 2.33 -7.36 -15.65
CA TYR A 55 1.89 -6.05 -15.22
C TYR A 55 1.93 -5.05 -16.41
N PRO A 56 0.86 -4.23 -16.63
CA PRO A 56 -0.45 -4.39 -16.00
C PRO A 56 -1.13 -5.72 -16.40
N PRO A 57 -1.94 -6.34 -15.51
CA PRO A 57 -2.57 -7.62 -15.81
C PRO A 57 -3.59 -7.48 -16.94
N SER A 58 -3.60 -8.46 -17.84
CA SER A 58 -4.62 -8.49 -18.90
C SER A 58 -6.00 -8.74 -18.31
N PRO A 59 -7.02 -7.92 -18.63
CA PRO A 59 -8.37 -8.15 -18.16
C PRO A 59 -8.95 -9.43 -18.75
N SER A 60 -9.86 -10.09 -18.03
CA SER A 60 -10.68 -11.16 -18.57
C SER A 60 -11.64 -10.60 -19.59
N GLN A 61 -11.77 -11.24 -20.75
CA GLN A 61 -12.71 -10.86 -21.79
C GLN A 61 -14.08 -11.50 -21.59
N HIS A 62 -14.13 -12.67 -20.97
CA HIS A 62 -15.35 -13.45 -20.75
C HIS A 62 -15.75 -13.53 -19.27
N GLY A 63 -14.98 -12.94 -18.38
CA GLY A 63 -15.29 -12.90 -16.94
C GLY A 63 -14.90 -14.16 -16.18
N HIS A 64 -14.15 -15.08 -16.79
CA HIS A 64 -13.80 -16.36 -16.19
C HIS A 64 -12.42 -16.38 -15.52
N HIS A 65 -11.62 -15.32 -15.62
CA HIS A 65 -10.38 -15.27 -14.86
C HIS A 65 -10.22 -13.99 -14.05
N CYS A 66 -9.52 -14.11 -12.92
CA CYS A 66 -8.97 -12.98 -12.19
C CYS A 66 -7.45 -13.11 -12.10
N CYS A 67 -6.74 -11.99 -12.15
CA CYS A 67 -5.30 -11.98 -12.16
C CYS A 67 -4.77 -10.86 -11.27
N LEU A 68 -3.87 -11.22 -10.34
CA LEU A 68 -3.04 -10.28 -9.60
C LEU A 68 -1.60 -10.46 -10.09
N ALA A 69 -1.04 -9.42 -10.70
CA ALA A 69 0.35 -9.45 -11.11
C ALA A 69 1.27 -9.45 -9.88
N GLY A 70 2.37 -10.19 -9.94
CA GLY A 70 3.37 -10.20 -8.88
C GLY A 70 4.21 -8.93 -8.90
N MET A 71 5.22 -8.91 -9.75
CA MET A 71 6.04 -7.72 -9.93
C MET A 71 5.26 -6.63 -10.68
N GLY A 72 5.36 -5.42 -10.21
CA GLY A 72 4.75 -4.25 -10.82
C GLY A 72 3.48 -3.75 -10.14
N VAL A 73 2.83 -4.54 -9.27
CA VAL A 73 1.72 -4.05 -8.45
C VAL A 73 2.32 -3.24 -7.29
N PRO A 74 2.13 -1.92 -7.29
CA PRO A 74 2.65 -1.10 -6.22
C PRO A 74 1.82 -1.31 -4.94
N ASP A 75 2.48 -1.09 -3.83
CA ASP A 75 1.84 -1.03 -2.51
C ASP A 75 1.16 0.34 -2.27
N MET A 76 0.59 0.51 -1.09
CA MET A 76 -0.09 1.74 -0.68
C MET A 76 0.82 2.99 -0.75
N LEU A 77 2.13 2.82 -0.63
CA LEU A 77 3.10 3.91 -0.71
C LEU A 77 3.53 4.23 -2.14
N GLY A 78 3.06 3.47 -3.14
CA GLY A 78 3.51 3.56 -4.53
C GLY A 78 4.88 2.91 -4.74
N THR A 79 5.31 2.06 -3.82
CA THR A 79 6.53 1.25 -3.89
C THR A 79 6.18 -0.23 -4.14
N TYR A 80 7.15 -1.12 -4.05
CA TYR A 80 6.95 -2.53 -4.35
C TYR A 80 7.26 -3.39 -3.13
N GLY A 81 6.27 -3.49 -2.22
CA GLY A 81 6.37 -4.33 -1.04
C GLY A 81 7.22 -3.74 0.08
N THR A 82 7.11 -2.44 0.31
CA THR A 82 7.80 -1.74 1.40
C THR A 82 7.10 -2.01 2.73
N TYR A 83 7.77 -2.68 3.64
CA TYR A 83 7.28 -2.88 4.99
C TYR A 83 7.64 -1.70 5.91
N GLN A 84 6.93 -1.59 7.02
CA GLN A 84 7.30 -0.72 8.14
C GLN A 84 7.55 -1.59 9.37
N TYR A 85 8.76 -1.54 9.88
CA TYR A 85 9.21 -2.33 11.01
C TYR A 85 9.46 -1.45 12.23
N PHE A 86 8.87 -1.81 13.35
CA PHE A 86 8.93 -1.08 14.60
C PHE A 86 9.55 -1.95 15.68
N ALA A 87 10.64 -1.48 16.32
CA ALA A 87 11.33 -2.23 17.34
C ALA A 87 11.97 -1.32 18.40
N GLU A 88 12.20 -1.81 19.62
CA GLU A 88 12.86 -1.05 20.69
C GLU A 88 14.33 -0.78 20.39
N ASP A 89 14.99 -1.72 19.73
CA ASP A 89 16.40 -1.59 19.29
C ASP A 89 16.53 -0.87 17.93
N GLY A 90 15.46 -0.29 17.44
CA GLY A 90 15.44 0.47 16.19
C GLY A 90 16.32 1.72 16.25
N PRO A 91 16.66 2.29 15.09
CA PRO A 91 17.43 3.54 15.01
C PRO A 91 16.65 4.69 15.64
N SER A 92 17.35 5.64 16.25
CA SER A 92 16.76 6.82 16.92
C SER A 92 15.98 7.73 15.96
N ARG A 93 16.24 7.64 14.68
CA ARG A 93 15.44 8.25 13.59
C ARG A 93 15.03 7.16 12.61
N PRO A 94 13.84 7.25 12.01
CA PRO A 94 13.44 6.31 10.98
C PRO A 94 14.47 6.25 9.85
N VAL A 95 14.84 5.03 9.45
CA VAL A 95 15.81 4.78 8.38
C VAL A 95 15.13 3.96 7.32
N ASP A 96 15.24 4.41 6.07
CA ASP A 96 14.80 3.64 4.92
C ASP A 96 15.91 2.62 4.59
N GLU A 97 15.55 1.35 4.65
CA GLU A 97 16.41 0.21 4.33
C GLU A 97 15.89 -0.45 3.03
N ALA A 98 16.71 -1.33 2.46
CA ALA A 98 16.28 -2.08 1.29
C ALA A 98 15.00 -2.89 1.60
N GLY A 99 13.90 -2.49 0.98
CA GLY A 99 12.59 -3.13 1.13
C GLY A 99 11.72 -2.60 2.28
N GLY A 100 12.13 -1.60 3.05
CA GLY A 100 11.27 -1.09 4.10
C GLY A 100 11.80 0.08 4.90
N ARG A 101 11.03 0.47 5.90
CA ARG A 101 11.39 1.51 6.87
C ARG A 101 11.46 0.91 8.25
N ARG A 102 12.57 1.17 8.95
CA ARG A 102 12.77 0.76 10.34
C ARG A 102 12.63 1.96 11.26
N SER A 103 11.83 1.81 12.31
CA SER A 103 11.56 2.85 13.30
C SER A 103 11.71 2.31 14.72
N ARG A 104 12.12 3.19 15.63
CA ARG A 104 12.27 2.83 17.04
C ARG A 104 10.94 3.00 17.78
N LEU A 105 10.59 2.01 18.62
CA LEU A 105 9.58 2.15 19.65
C LEU A 105 10.24 2.49 21.00
N VAL A 106 9.82 3.57 21.60
CA VAL A 106 10.22 3.94 22.96
C VAL A 106 9.02 3.71 23.87
N PHE A 107 9.17 2.79 24.83
CA PHE A 107 8.12 2.51 25.80
C PHE A 107 8.29 3.37 27.04
N GLU A 108 7.23 4.09 27.37
CA GLU A 108 7.05 4.79 28.64
C GLU A 108 5.82 4.21 29.33
N ASN A 109 5.99 3.75 30.59
CA ASN A 109 4.90 3.11 31.34
C ASN A 109 4.14 2.05 30.52
N HIS A 110 4.88 1.15 29.87
CA HIS A 110 4.33 0.05 29.03
C HIS A 110 3.60 0.49 27.75
N THR A 111 3.67 1.75 27.38
CA THR A 111 3.05 2.28 26.17
C THR A 111 4.10 2.92 25.27
N ALA A 112 4.10 2.59 24.00
CA ALA A 112 4.89 3.26 22.98
C ALA A 112 3.97 3.94 21.96
N ARG A 113 4.37 5.09 21.48
CA ARG A 113 3.70 5.85 20.42
C ARG A 113 4.56 5.85 19.17
N SER A 114 3.95 5.66 18.01
CA SER A 114 4.63 5.76 16.72
C SER A 114 3.63 6.14 15.62
N GLU A 115 4.12 6.24 14.40
CA GLU A 115 3.35 6.64 13.23
C GLU A 115 3.49 5.60 12.12
N LEU A 116 2.37 5.20 11.55
CA LEU A 116 2.32 4.44 10.31
C LEU A 116 2.31 5.41 9.14
N ILE A 117 3.32 5.33 8.29
CA ILE A 117 3.45 6.19 7.13
C ILE A 117 2.56 5.67 6.00
N GLY A 118 1.81 6.58 5.43
CA GLY A 118 0.90 6.33 4.32
C GLY A 118 1.34 6.98 3.01
N PRO A 119 0.43 7.09 2.05
CA PRO A 119 0.70 7.69 0.76
C PRO A 119 1.19 9.13 0.86
N ARG A 120 2.05 9.52 -0.07
CA ARG A 120 2.57 10.87 -0.13
C ARG A 120 1.51 11.86 -0.59
N ASN A 121 1.42 12.96 0.13
CA ASN A 121 0.46 14.03 -0.12
C ASN A 121 1.04 15.05 -1.10
N TYR A 122 0.86 14.82 -2.39
CA TYR A 122 1.44 15.63 -3.46
C TYR A 122 0.76 17.00 -3.65
N HIS A 123 -0.43 17.17 -3.10
CA HIS A 123 -1.21 18.42 -3.23
C HIS A 123 -0.88 19.49 -2.20
N LEU A 124 -0.02 19.15 -1.24
CA LEU A 124 0.51 20.14 -0.31
C LEU A 124 1.57 21.01 -1.01
N LYS A 125 1.71 22.28 -0.58
CA LYS A 125 2.76 23.19 -1.06
C LYS A 125 4.15 22.58 -0.94
N GLN A 126 4.38 21.82 0.12
CA GLN A 126 5.54 20.96 0.31
C GLN A 126 5.02 19.52 0.47
N PRO A 127 5.22 18.66 -0.53
CA PRO A 127 4.74 17.29 -0.47
C PRO A 127 5.36 16.53 0.70
N THR A 128 4.50 16.03 1.60
CA THR A 128 4.87 15.21 2.76
C THR A 128 4.11 13.90 2.73
N ASP A 129 4.62 12.88 3.39
CA ASP A 129 3.92 11.63 3.54
C ASP A 129 2.74 11.83 4.51
N SER A 130 1.61 11.20 4.25
CA SER A 130 0.53 11.10 5.23
C SER A 130 0.96 10.15 6.35
N ALA A 131 0.40 10.31 7.55
CA ALA A 131 0.73 9.44 8.67
C ALA A 131 -0.50 9.21 9.55
N ILE A 132 -0.53 8.05 10.20
CA ILE A 132 -1.52 7.68 11.19
C ILE A 132 -0.78 7.34 12.48
N GLU A 133 -1.10 8.03 13.55
CA GLU A 133 -0.58 7.71 14.87
C GLU A 133 -1.18 6.39 15.38
N PHE A 134 -0.37 5.59 16.03
CA PHE A 134 -0.80 4.41 16.75
C PHE A 134 -0.06 4.25 18.09
N LEU A 135 -0.69 3.53 18.99
CA LEU A 135 -0.13 3.18 20.30
C LEU A 135 0.08 1.67 20.38
N VAL A 136 1.15 1.28 21.03
CA VAL A 136 1.42 -0.11 21.38
C VAL A 136 1.45 -0.20 22.90
N HIS A 137 0.54 -0.97 23.46
CA HIS A 137 0.50 -1.28 24.88
C HIS A 137 0.99 -2.70 25.10
N ARG A 138 1.92 -2.89 26.01
CA ARG A 138 2.40 -4.21 26.39
C ARG A 138 2.33 -4.40 27.89
N ASP A 139 2.04 -5.61 28.32
CA ASP A 139 2.24 -6.02 29.70
C ASP A 139 3.70 -6.50 29.86
N GLY A 140 4.36 -6.09 30.93
CA GLY A 140 5.76 -6.42 31.18
C GLY A 140 6.09 -7.90 31.25
N ASN A 141 5.10 -8.74 31.57
CA ASN A 141 5.23 -10.19 31.69
C ASN A 141 4.52 -10.96 30.57
N ALA A 142 3.80 -10.29 29.68
CA ALA A 142 2.99 -10.98 28.68
C ALA A 142 3.66 -11.00 27.31
N GLN A 143 3.59 -12.14 26.67
CA GLN A 143 3.97 -12.32 25.25
C GLN A 143 2.87 -11.78 24.34
N ALA A 144 2.24 -10.66 24.72
CA ALA A 144 1.16 -10.04 24.01
C ALA A 144 1.29 -8.52 24.02
N ALA A 145 0.82 -7.89 22.97
CA ALA A 145 0.70 -6.44 22.85
C ALA A 145 -0.66 -6.07 22.27
N MET A 146 -1.20 -4.95 22.71
CA MET A 146 -2.38 -4.35 22.12
C MET A 146 -1.96 -3.13 21.29
N ILE A 147 -2.35 -3.13 20.02
CA ILE A 147 -2.17 -1.98 19.12
C ILE A 147 -3.48 -1.19 19.09
N GLU A 148 -3.41 0.08 19.37
CA GLU A 148 -4.53 0.99 19.26
C GLU A 148 -4.26 1.97 18.11
N VAL A 149 -5.15 1.98 17.11
CA VAL A 149 -5.04 2.83 15.92
C VAL A 149 -6.43 3.23 15.44
N GLN A 150 -6.66 4.53 15.26
CA GLN A 150 -7.95 5.08 14.82
C GLN A 150 -9.16 4.48 15.59
N GLY A 151 -9.05 4.39 16.92
CA GLY A 151 -10.10 3.85 17.79
C GLY A 151 -10.29 2.33 17.73
N LYS A 152 -9.50 1.64 16.92
CA LYS A 152 -9.50 0.16 16.85
C LYS A 152 -8.45 -0.39 17.80
N ARG A 153 -8.78 -1.51 18.47
CA ARG A 153 -7.88 -2.22 19.37
C ARG A 153 -7.62 -3.62 18.86
N ILE A 154 -6.36 -3.95 18.67
CA ILE A 154 -5.90 -5.20 18.08
C ILE A 154 -4.96 -5.85 19.08
N LEU A 155 -5.42 -6.94 19.70
CA LEU A 155 -4.59 -7.75 20.60
C LEU A 155 -3.85 -8.80 19.80
N LEU A 156 -2.54 -8.84 19.91
CA LEU A 156 -1.66 -9.81 19.25
C LEU A 156 -0.76 -10.49 20.28
N ARG A 157 -0.61 -11.78 20.13
CA ARG A 157 0.40 -12.58 20.85
C ARG A 157 1.66 -12.69 19.99
N GLN A 158 2.77 -13.04 20.61
CA GLN A 158 4.02 -13.27 19.89
C GLN A 158 3.82 -14.29 18.75
N GLY A 159 4.31 -13.97 17.56
CA GLY A 159 4.17 -14.78 16.35
C GLY A 159 2.79 -14.77 15.69
N GLN A 160 1.86 -13.98 16.20
CA GLN A 160 0.51 -13.88 15.66
C GLN A 160 0.39 -12.72 14.68
N TRP A 161 -0.37 -12.92 13.60
CA TRP A 161 -0.80 -11.90 12.67
C TRP A 161 -2.22 -11.42 13.01
N SER A 162 -2.48 -10.14 12.80
CA SER A 162 -3.86 -9.64 12.83
C SER A 162 -4.62 -10.07 11.57
N SER A 163 -5.94 -10.04 11.62
CA SER A 163 -6.76 -9.92 10.42
C SER A 163 -6.49 -8.59 9.71
N TRP A 164 -7.02 -8.43 8.50
CA TRP A 164 -6.97 -7.16 7.78
C TRP A 164 -7.64 -6.04 8.58
N VAL A 165 -6.94 -4.93 8.73
CA VAL A 165 -7.42 -3.75 9.44
C VAL A 165 -7.50 -2.59 8.46
N ARG A 166 -8.70 -2.10 8.22
CA ARG A 166 -8.88 -0.90 7.40
C ARG A 166 -8.42 0.34 8.18
N LEU A 167 -7.56 1.14 7.56
CA LEU A 167 -7.08 2.41 8.06
C LEU A 167 -7.35 3.50 7.00
N ASP A 168 -7.73 4.68 7.45
CA ASP A 168 -8.12 5.78 6.57
C ASP A 168 -7.05 6.89 6.66
N PHE A 169 -6.36 7.16 5.56
CA PHE A 169 -5.36 8.23 5.46
C PHE A 169 -6.02 9.50 4.93
N VAL A 170 -5.84 10.60 5.64
CA VAL A 170 -6.34 11.90 5.20
C VAL A 170 -5.37 12.51 4.21
N MET A 171 -5.86 12.79 3.01
CA MET A 171 -5.10 13.40 1.93
C MET A 171 -5.63 14.79 1.62
N ALA A 172 -4.75 15.76 1.35
CA ALA A 172 -5.18 17.04 0.80
C ALA A 172 -5.62 16.85 -0.64
N MET A 173 -6.77 17.39 -0.98
CA MET A 173 -7.23 17.47 -2.36
C MET A 173 -6.96 18.88 -2.91
N PRO A 174 -6.79 19.06 -4.25
CA PRO A 174 -6.78 20.38 -4.85
C PRO A 174 -8.07 21.12 -4.51
N GLU A 175 -7.98 22.43 -4.26
CA GLU A 175 -9.16 23.27 -4.08
C GLU A 175 -10.13 23.12 -5.27
N GLY A 176 -11.40 22.83 -4.99
CA GLY A 176 -12.42 22.64 -6.03
C GLY A 176 -12.82 21.19 -6.32
N TYR A 177 -12.31 20.24 -5.58
CA TYR A 177 -12.75 18.84 -5.57
C TYR A 177 -13.36 18.52 -4.19
N ASP A 178 -14.61 18.87 -4.03
CA ASP A 178 -15.49 18.41 -2.94
C ASP A 178 -16.33 17.21 -3.42
#